data_c774500076dfce8f8e2a0991ec167cb2
#
_entry.id   c774500076dfce8f8e2a0991ec167cb2
#
_cell.length_a   1.000
_cell.length_b   1.000
_cell.length_c   1.000
_cell.angle_alpha   90.00
_cell.angle_beta   90.00
_cell.angle_gamma   90.00
#
_symmetry.space_group_name_H-M   'P 1'
#
loop_
_entity.id
_entity.type
_entity.pdbx_description
1 polymer ?
#
loop_
_entity_poly.entity_id
_entity_poly.type
_entity_poly.pdbx_seq_one_letter_code
_entity_poly.pdbx_strand_id
1 'polypeptide(L)'
;MWFKRKTLIDQLLDHRNQDLFDYVSKSLSLSVERTTAPYYGLYTQGTKAIVYVPYGEPSPSSFAHELLHAELKIRGVNFSTKLSVLERPALIPIFSDALSDHITNVLEHRKMFPRFLSLGYNEDEFLSDSRIAILTKPVVDSLIHGLKQGIDYSADGINSYIGKYLAARSSCFSFFDYSNELQQLRDVEPGLSSVLDGLVDRWDRYDIEKEGDPFYDSYLMISFDFLNEVESWVGSVINQATNSLWSVNTKS
;
A
#
# COMPACT_ATOMS: atom_id res chain seq x y z
N MET A 1 7.56 33.65 -36.05
CA MET A 1 6.63 32.63 -35.54
C MET A 1 6.93 32.44 -34.05
N TRP A 2 6.07 32.93 -33.14
CA TRP A 2 6.29 32.79 -31.71
C TRP A 2 5.81 31.42 -31.29
N PHE A 3 6.71 30.51 -30.96
CA PHE A 3 6.35 29.25 -30.31
C PHE A 3 5.88 29.55 -28.89
N LYS A 4 4.59 29.38 -28.59
CA LYS A 4 4.09 29.42 -27.23
C LYS A 4 4.82 28.32 -26.45
N ARG A 5 5.54 28.67 -25.40
CA ARG A 5 6.21 27.73 -24.51
C ARG A 5 5.09 26.87 -23.85
N LYS A 6 5.15 25.55 -24.02
CA LYS A 6 4.19 24.64 -23.38
C LYS A 6 4.22 24.85 -21.87
N THR A 7 3.06 24.91 -21.23
CA THR A 7 2.97 24.89 -19.77
C THR A 7 3.44 23.55 -19.22
N LEU A 8 3.66 23.44 -17.90
CA LEU A 8 4.02 22.16 -17.28
C LEU A 8 2.90 21.12 -17.50
N ILE A 9 1.64 21.52 -17.34
CA ILE A 9 0.47 20.66 -17.59
C ILE A 9 0.46 20.18 -19.05
N ASP A 10 0.70 21.04 -20.03
CA ASP A 10 0.74 20.65 -21.46
C ASP A 10 1.84 19.62 -21.78
N GLN A 11 2.85 19.49 -20.93
CA GLN A 11 3.92 18.50 -21.07
C GLN A 11 3.60 17.17 -20.38
N LEU A 12 2.72 17.18 -19.38
CA LEU A 12 2.27 16.02 -18.61
C LEU A 12 1.05 15.33 -19.24
N LEU A 13 0.30 16.06 -20.09
CA LEU A 13 -0.86 15.54 -20.76
C LEU A 13 -0.50 14.85 -22.09
N ASP A 14 -1.10 13.70 -22.32
CA ASP A 14 -1.17 13.04 -23.61
C ASP A 14 -2.58 12.51 -23.85
N HIS A 15 -2.82 11.88 -25.01
CA HIS A 15 -4.15 11.36 -25.36
C HIS A 15 -4.65 10.26 -24.44
N ARG A 16 -3.78 9.62 -23.65
CA ARG A 16 -4.12 8.51 -22.73
C ARG A 16 -4.68 9.03 -21.41
N ASN A 17 -4.14 10.13 -20.88
CA ASN A 17 -4.50 10.65 -19.55
C ASN A 17 -5.44 11.88 -19.59
N GLN A 18 -5.77 12.41 -20.76
CA GLN A 18 -6.58 13.62 -20.89
C GLN A 18 -7.96 13.48 -20.23
N ASP A 19 -8.68 12.40 -20.51
CA ASP A 19 -10.01 12.17 -19.95
C ASP A 19 -9.99 12.01 -18.43
N LEU A 20 -8.97 11.32 -17.90
CA LEU A 20 -8.74 11.17 -16.46
C LEU A 20 -8.43 12.54 -15.81
N PHE A 21 -7.57 13.34 -16.43
CA PHE A 21 -7.27 14.70 -15.97
C PHE A 21 -8.54 15.57 -15.93
N ASP A 22 -9.35 15.52 -16.97
CA ASP A 22 -10.61 16.28 -17.07
C ASP A 22 -11.60 15.85 -15.98
N TYR A 23 -11.69 14.54 -15.71
CA TYR A 23 -12.52 13.99 -14.64
C TYR A 23 -12.07 14.49 -13.26
N VAL A 24 -10.76 14.38 -12.96
CA VAL A 24 -10.18 14.81 -11.67
C VAL A 24 -10.33 16.33 -11.49
N SER A 25 -10.03 17.11 -12.55
CA SER A 25 -10.10 18.58 -12.50
C SER A 25 -11.51 19.15 -12.36
N LYS A 26 -12.54 18.39 -12.75
CA LYS A 26 -13.96 18.75 -12.48
C LYS A 26 -14.35 18.52 -11.03
N SER A 27 -13.75 17.54 -10.39
CA SER A 27 -14.12 17.10 -9.02
C SER A 27 -13.24 17.76 -7.96
N LEU A 28 -11.98 18.04 -8.27
CA LEU A 28 -11.00 18.64 -7.35
C LEU A 28 -10.39 19.90 -7.97
N SER A 29 -10.05 20.87 -7.10
CA SER A 29 -9.20 22.01 -7.49
C SER A 29 -7.76 21.50 -7.63
N LEU A 30 -7.42 21.04 -8.84
CA LEU A 30 -6.14 20.42 -9.13
C LEU A 30 -5.10 21.47 -9.50
N SER A 31 -3.94 21.42 -8.88
CA SER A 31 -2.74 22.17 -9.26
C SER A 31 -1.54 21.24 -9.47
N VAL A 32 -0.57 21.70 -10.23
CA VAL A 32 0.68 20.96 -10.51
C VAL A 32 1.86 21.86 -10.13
N GLU A 33 2.73 21.35 -9.26
CA GLU A 33 3.86 22.08 -8.70
C GLU A 33 5.17 21.31 -8.88
N ARG A 34 6.28 22.02 -9.09
CA ARG A 34 7.63 21.42 -9.12
C ARG A 34 8.11 21.14 -7.70
N THR A 35 8.79 19.99 -7.53
CA THR A 35 9.40 19.60 -6.27
C THR A 35 10.86 19.18 -6.44
N THR A 36 11.63 19.35 -5.37
CA THR A 36 13.01 18.81 -5.26
C THR A 36 13.04 17.32 -4.88
N ALA A 37 11.92 16.74 -4.47
CA ALA A 37 11.81 15.30 -4.28
C ALA A 37 12.09 14.58 -5.62
N PRO A 38 12.73 13.39 -5.61
CA PRO A 38 13.09 12.70 -6.85
C PRO A 38 11.93 11.90 -7.46
N TYR A 39 10.74 11.94 -6.87
CA TYR A 39 9.56 11.19 -7.26
C TYR A 39 8.33 12.10 -7.40
N TYR A 40 7.34 11.62 -8.16
CA TYR A 40 6.02 12.22 -8.22
C TYR A 40 5.27 11.97 -6.91
N GLY A 41 4.28 12.77 -6.61
CA GLY A 41 3.44 12.59 -5.43
C GLY A 41 2.17 13.40 -5.50
N LEU A 42 1.13 12.91 -4.84
CA LEU A 42 -0.16 13.57 -4.70
C LEU A 42 -0.38 14.02 -3.25
N TYR A 43 -0.73 15.29 -3.08
CA TYR A 43 -1.29 15.79 -1.83
C TYR A 43 -2.75 16.15 -2.02
N THR A 44 -3.62 15.68 -1.12
CA THR A 44 -5.04 16.00 -1.15
C THR A 44 -5.50 16.55 0.20
N GLN A 45 -6.31 17.60 0.18
CA GLN A 45 -6.95 18.17 1.37
C GLN A 45 -8.34 18.72 1.02
N GLY A 46 -9.38 18.04 1.48
CA GLY A 46 -10.76 18.38 1.10
C GLY A 46 -10.94 18.29 -0.42
N THR A 47 -11.32 19.40 -1.06
CA THR A 47 -11.48 19.47 -2.52
C THR A 47 -10.23 19.94 -3.26
N LYS A 48 -9.10 20.13 -2.59
CA LYS A 48 -7.84 20.53 -3.22
C LYS A 48 -6.95 19.32 -3.47
N ALA A 49 -6.29 19.32 -4.63
CA ALA A 49 -5.29 18.34 -4.98
C ALA A 49 -4.05 19.04 -5.58
N ILE A 50 -2.86 18.63 -5.16
CA ILE A 50 -1.59 19.13 -5.70
C ILE A 50 -0.78 17.92 -6.16
N VAL A 51 -0.47 17.87 -7.45
CA VAL A 51 0.50 16.90 -7.97
C VAL A 51 1.87 17.53 -7.96
N TYR A 52 2.78 16.95 -7.21
CA TYR A 52 4.19 17.31 -7.18
C TYR A 52 4.95 16.58 -8.28
N VAL A 53 5.69 17.35 -9.08
CA VAL A 53 6.44 16.87 -10.24
C VAL A 53 7.92 17.14 -10.02
N PRO A 54 8.80 16.12 -10.01
CA PRO A 54 10.24 16.34 -9.88
C PRO A 54 10.80 17.26 -10.96
N TYR A 55 11.91 17.93 -10.65
CA TYR A 55 12.68 18.60 -11.69
C TYR A 55 13.26 17.55 -12.65
N GLY A 56 13.14 17.79 -13.95
CA GLY A 56 13.57 16.90 -15.02
C GLY A 56 12.52 16.81 -16.13
N GLU A 57 12.59 15.74 -16.92
CA GLU A 57 11.64 15.48 -17.99
C GLU A 57 10.27 15.10 -17.42
N PRO A 58 9.18 15.78 -17.81
CA PRO A 58 7.83 15.42 -17.40
C PRO A 58 7.43 14.04 -17.94
N SER A 59 6.81 13.22 -17.08
CA SER A 59 6.35 11.88 -17.43
C SER A 59 4.81 11.82 -17.42
N PRO A 60 4.17 11.67 -18.58
CA PRO A 60 2.71 11.49 -18.64
C PRO A 60 2.21 10.26 -17.90
N SER A 61 2.96 9.16 -17.89
CA SER A 61 2.61 7.94 -17.16
C SER A 61 2.67 8.14 -15.64
N SER A 62 3.72 8.78 -15.12
CA SER A 62 3.81 9.11 -13.70
C SER A 62 2.74 10.12 -13.28
N PHE A 63 2.38 11.06 -14.15
CA PHE A 63 1.25 11.96 -13.89
C PHE A 63 -0.08 11.22 -13.86
N ALA A 64 -0.34 10.30 -14.81
CA ALA A 64 -1.51 9.44 -14.80
C ALA A 64 -1.62 8.61 -13.52
N HIS A 65 -0.49 8.11 -13.00
CA HIS A 65 -0.41 7.39 -11.73
C HIS A 65 -0.95 8.25 -10.57
N GLU A 66 -0.50 9.49 -10.44
CA GLU A 66 -0.98 10.40 -9.39
C GLU A 66 -2.46 10.80 -9.58
N LEU A 67 -2.91 10.93 -10.83
CA LEU A 67 -4.33 11.16 -11.11
C LEU A 67 -5.22 9.98 -10.72
N LEU A 68 -4.72 8.74 -10.81
CA LEU A 68 -5.46 7.55 -10.36
C LEU A 68 -5.60 7.51 -8.83
N HIS A 69 -4.59 7.93 -8.07
CA HIS A 69 -4.74 8.16 -6.63
C HIS A 69 -5.82 9.20 -6.34
N ALA A 70 -5.84 10.31 -7.11
CA ALA A 70 -6.89 11.32 -6.97
C ALA A 70 -8.28 10.77 -7.34
N GLU A 71 -8.40 9.92 -8.37
CA GLU A 71 -9.64 9.24 -8.73
C GLU A 71 -10.18 8.39 -7.57
N LEU A 72 -9.34 7.62 -6.87
CA LEU A 72 -9.75 6.86 -5.68
C LEU A 72 -10.30 7.77 -4.58
N LYS A 73 -9.66 8.92 -4.32
CA LYS A 73 -10.13 9.89 -3.32
C LYS A 73 -11.49 10.50 -3.70
N ILE A 74 -11.71 10.81 -4.99
CA ILE A 74 -13.00 11.30 -5.51
C ILE A 74 -14.11 10.27 -5.30
N ARG A 75 -13.80 8.98 -5.46
CA ARG A 75 -14.72 7.86 -5.20
C ARG A 75 -14.93 7.57 -3.72
N GLY A 76 -14.34 8.37 -2.83
CA GLY A 76 -14.45 8.22 -1.38
C GLY A 76 -13.51 7.18 -0.78
N VAL A 77 -12.69 6.50 -1.57
CA VAL A 77 -11.73 5.52 -1.07
C VAL A 77 -10.49 6.22 -0.52
N ASN A 78 -10.29 6.10 0.76
CA ASN A 78 -9.12 6.63 1.47
C ASN A 78 -8.66 5.61 2.52
N PHE A 79 -8.18 4.47 2.05
CA PHE A 79 -7.72 3.42 2.94
C PHE A 79 -6.62 3.96 3.86
N SER A 80 -6.83 3.88 5.16
CA SER A 80 -5.84 4.29 6.15
C SER A 80 -6.05 3.51 7.45
N THR A 81 -4.97 2.97 7.98
CA THR A 81 -4.96 2.31 9.29
C THR A 81 -4.63 3.25 10.44
N LYS A 82 -4.09 4.45 10.16
CA LYS A 82 -3.50 5.36 11.18
C LYS A 82 -4.42 5.69 12.34
N LEU A 83 -5.64 6.15 12.07
CA LEU A 83 -6.56 6.55 13.15
C LEU A 83 -7.03 5.34 13.97
N SER A 84 -7.33 4.24 13.29
CA SER A 84 -7.80 3.02 13.96
C SER A 84 -6.72 2.31 14.78
N VAL A 85 -5.44 2.49 14.45
CA VAL A 85 -4.29 1.98 15.23
C VAL A 85 -4.17 2.73 16.56
N LEU A 86 -4.46 4.04 16.60
CA LEU A 86 -4.37 4.83 17.83
C LEU A 86 -5.33 4.34 18.93
N GLU A 87 -6.41 3.69 18.55
CA GLU A 87 -7.38 3.09 19.47
C GLU A 87 -6.96 1.69 19.96
N ARG A 88 -5.83 1.14 19.48
CA ARG A 88 -5.31 -0.20 19.76
C ARG A 88 -3.88 -0.16 20.30
N PRO A 89 -3.69 0.03 21.63
CA PRO A 89 -2.36 0.20 22.22
C PRO A 89 -1.38 -0.92 21.88
N ALA A 90 -1.85 -2.16 21.71
CA ALA A 90 -1.01 -3.31 21.35
C ALA A 90 -0.40 -3.20 19.94
N LEU A 91 -1.01 -2.43 19.05
CA LEU A 91 -0.56 -2.26 17.68
C LEU A 91 0.35 -1.04 17.48
N ILE A 92 0.33 -0.06 18.39
CA ILE A 92 1.13 1.18 18.27
C ILE A 92 2.62 0.89 18.04
N PRO A 93 3.27 -0.06 18.76
CA PRO A 93 4.68 -0.34 18.53
C PRO A 93 5.00 -0.96 17.17
N ILE A 94 4.00 -1.59 16.54
CA ILE A 94 4.13 -2.33 15.28
C ILE A 94 3.84 -1.41 14.08
N PHE A 95 2.75 -0.65 14.15
CA PHE A 95 2.27 0.17 13.04
C PHE A 95 2.85 1.58 13.08
N SER A 96 4.05 1.76 12.52
CA SER A 96 4.58 3.09 12.24
C SER A 96 3.73 3.82 11.20
N ASP A 97 3.84 5.16 11.15
CA ASP A 97 3.22 5.97 10.09
C ASP A 97 3.67 5.49 8.69
N ALA A 98 4.96 5.15 8.56
CA ALA A 98 5.52 4.65 7.32
C ALA A 98 4.91 3.31 6.90
N LEU A 99 4.67 2.36 7.82
CA LEU A 99 3.99 1.11 7.52
C LEU A 99 2.52 1.35 7.10
N SER A 100 1.82 2.23 7.82
CA SER A 100 0.43 2.56 7.52
C SER A 100 0.29 3.18 6.12
N ASP A 101 1.18 4.12 5.76
CA ASP A 101 1.23 4.72 4.43
C ASP A 101 1.60 3.69 3.36
N HIS A 102 2.54 2.80 3.67
CA HIS A 102 2.93 1.72 2.75
C HIS A 102 1.77 0.76 2.46
N ILE A 103 1.04 0.32 3.50
CA ILE A 103 -0.16 -0.55 3.33
C ILE A 103 -1.19 0.14 2.44
N THR A 104 -1.49 1.41 2.73
CA THR A 104 -2.40 2.23 1.91
C THR A 104 -1.98 2.20 0.44
N ASN A 105 -0.71 2.52 0.18
CA ASN A 105 -0.17 2.66 -1.16
C ASN A 105 -0.23 1.33 -1.95
N VAL A 106 0.19 0.21 -1.35
CA VAL A 106 0.18 -1.08 -2.05
C VAL A 106 -1.23 -1.57 -2.37
N LEU A 107 -2.21 -1.29 -1.52
CA LEU A 107 -3.61 -1.64 -1.76
C LEU A 107 -4.23 -0.73 -2.84
N GLU A 108 -3.98 0.59 -2.78
CA GLU A 108 -4.42 1.52 -3.82
C GLU A 108 -3.83 1.14 -5.18
N HIS A 109 -2.53 0.86 -5.26
CA HIS A 109 -1.86 0.42 -6.49
C HIS A 109 -2.51 -0.81 -7.10
N ARG A 110 -2.92 -1.78 -6.28
CA ARG A 110 -3.60 -2.98 -6.76
C ARG A 110 -4.92 -2.69 -7.46
N LYS A 111 -5.66 -1.66 -7.02
CA LYS A 111 -6.89 -1.19 -7.69
C LYS A 111 -6.60 -0.31 -8.90
N MET A 112 -5.55 0.48 -8.84
CA MET A 112 -5.18 1.42 -9.90
C MET A 112 -4.56 0.74 -11.12
N PHE A 113 -3.81 -0.35 -10.92
CA PHE A 113 -3.02 -0.99 -11.96
C PHE A 113 -3.83 -1.43 -13.19
N PRO A 114 -4.96 -2.14 -13.06
CA PRO A 114 -5.78 -2.48 -14.22
C PRO A 114 -6.30 -1.24 -14.97
N ARG A 115 -6.64 -0.19 -14.23
CA ARG A 115 -7.09 1.08 -14.81
C ARG A 115 -5.97 1.78 -15.57
N PHE A 116 -4.75 1.79 -15.01
CA PHE A 116 -3.55 2.34 -15.64
C PHE A 116 -3.26 1.65 -16.99
N LEU A 117 -3.30 0.32 -17.03
CA LEU A 117 -3.13 -0.44 -18.26
C LEU A 117 -4.25 -0.13 -19.28
N SER A 118 -5.50 0.06 -18.81
CA SER A 118 -6.62 0.41 -19.70
C SER A 118 -6.50 1.80 -20.33
N LEU A 119 -5.70 2.69 -19.75
CA LEU A 119 -5.35 3.98 -20.36
C LEU A 119 -4.35 3.81 -21.52
N GLY A 120 -3.74 2.64 -21.70
CA GLY A 120 -2.77 2.35 -22.75
C GLY A 120 -1.31 2.58 -22.33
N TYR A 121 -1.03 2.67 -21.04
CA TYR A 121 0.33 2.65 -20.50
C TYR A 121 0.83 1.20 -20.32
N ASN A 122 2.15 1.02 -20.33
CA ASN A 122 2.77 -0.27 -20.11
C ASN A 122 2.96 -0.54 -18.61
N GLU A 123 3.09 -1.80 -18.25
CA GLU A 123 3.31 -2.26 -16.87
C GLU A 123 4.56 -1.63 -16.23
N ASP A 124 5.65 -1.52 -16.98
CA ASP A 124 6.91 -0.95 -16.52
C ASP A 124 6.91 0.59 -16.38
N GLU A 125 5.84 1.25 -16.85
CA GLU A 125 5.62 2.68 -16.68
C GLU A 125 4.86 3.01 -15.38
N PHE A 126 4.27 1.99 -14.68
CA PHE A 126 3.42 2.23 -13.52
C PHE A 126 4.20 2.78 -12.32
N LEU A 127 5.40 2.22 -12.03
CA LEU A 127 6.32 2.67 -10.98
C LEU A 127 7.76 2.68 -11.50
N SER A 128 8.53 3.69 -11.08
CA SER A 128 9.93 3.83 -11.49
C SER A 128 10.84 2.73 -10.95
N ASP A 129 10.49 2.14 -9.79
CA ASP A 129 11.24 1.07 -9.11
C ASP A 129 10.65 -0.33 -9.31
N SER A 130 9.66 -0.46 -10.19
CA SER A 130 8.99 -1.73 -10.51
C SER A 130 9.93 -2.84 -11.00
N ARG A 131 11.14 -2.49 -11.43
CA ARG A 131 12.16 -3.44 -11.89
C ARG A 131 12.99 -4.07 -10.77
N ILE A 132 12.78 -3.65 -9.51
CA ILE A 132 13.52 -4.14 -8.36
C ILE A 132 12.67 -5.20 -7.65
N ALA A 133 13.22 -6.41 -7.50
CA ALA A 133 12.55 -7.48 -6.77
C ALA A 133 12.33 -7.08 -5.29
N ILE A 134 11.09 -7.16 -4.82
CA ILE A 134 10.68 -6.83 -3.44
C ILE A 134 11.20 -7.87 -2.46
N LEU A 135 11.03 -9.16 -2.80
CA LEU A 135 11.55 -10.30 -2.06
C LEU A 135 12.68 -10.96 -2.84
N THR A 136 13.84 -11.02 -2.21
CA THR A 136 14.98 -11.83 -2.64
C THR A 136 15.33 -12.76 -1.49
N LYS A 137 16.09 -13.83 -1.75
CA LYS A 137 16.50 -14.75 -0.69
C LYS A 137 17.12 -14.04 0.53
N PRO A 138 18.06 -13.07 0.39
CA PRO A 138 18.59 -12.33 1.54
C PRO A 138 17.53 -11.53 2.31
N VAL A 139 16.52 -10.98 1.61
CA VAL A 139 15.41 -10.25 2.24
C VAL A 139 14.53 -11.21 3.03
N VAL A 140 14.18 -12.38 2.47
CA VAL A 140 13.40 -13.41 3.16
C VAL A 140 14.14 -13.91 4.40
N ASP A 141 15.43 -14.25 4.27
CA ASP A 141 16.27 -14.69 5.40
C ASP A 141 16.30 -13.60 6.50
N SER A 142 16.43 -12.32 6.13
CA SER A 142 16.41 -11.20 7.07
C SER A 142 15.05 -11.04 7.77
N LEU A 143 13.94 -11.21 7.06
CA LEU A 143 12.59 -11.15 7.65
C LEU A 143 12.38 -12.29 8.64
N ILE A 144 12.77 -13.51 8.31
CA ILE A 144 12.66 -14.67 9.18
C ILE A 144 13.48 -14.47 10.47
N HIS A 145 14.72 -14.02 10.35
CA HIS A 145 15.58 -13.78 11.52
C HIS A 145 15.16 -12.57 12.34
N GLY A 146 14.65 -11.52 11.69
CA GLY A 146 14.20 -10.29 12.33
C GLY A 146 12.85 -10.41 13.06
N LEU A 147 12.00 -11.33 12.62
CA LEU A 147 10.64 -11.49 13.17
C LEU A 147 10.67 -11.89 14.66
N LYS A 148 11.62 -12.76 15.03
CA LYS A 148 11.76 -13.28 16.40
C LYS A 148 13.17 -13.03 16.93
N GLN A 149 13.25 -12.54 18.16
CA GLN A 149 14.48 -12.45 18.95
C GLN A 149 14.44 -13.50 20.05
N GLY A 150 15.01 -14.68 19.79
CA GLY A 150 14.85 -15.86 20.65
C GLY A 150 13.41 -16.41 20.58
N ILE A 151 12.70 -16.35 21.72
CA ILE A 151 11.28 -16.77 21.80
C ILE A 151 10.29 -15.62 21.58
N ASP A 152 10.75 -14.37 21.63
CA ASP A 152 9.92 -13.18 21.59
C ASP A 152 9.85 -12.59 20.17
N TYR A 153 8.69 -12.07 19.83
CA TYR A 153 8.51 -11.32 18.58
C TYR A 153 9.03 -9.89 18.73
N SER A 154 9.72 -9.40 17.70
CA SER A 154 10.18 -8.02 17.60
C SER A 154 9.13 -7.15 16.91
N ALA A 155 8.79 -6.01 17.48
CA ALA A 155 7.86 -5.05 16.86
C ALA A 155 8.36 -4.58 15.49
N ASP A 156 9.66 -4.26 15.37
CA ASP A 156 10.29 -3.88 14.09
C ASP A 156 10.31 -5.04 13.10
N GLY A 157 10.49 -6.27 13.59
CA GLY A 157 10.43 -7.49 12.79
C GLY A 157 9.03 -7.72 12.24
N ILE A 158 7.99 -7.57 13.07
CA ILE A 158 6.59 -7.66 12.63
C ILE A 158 6.28 -6.55 11.62
N ASN A 159 6.66 -5.31 11.89
CA ASN A 159 6.49 -4.18 10.98
C ASN A 159 7.09 -4.49 9.60
N SER A 160 8.36 -4.92 9.57
CA SER A 160 9.08 -5.26 8.34
C SER A 160 8.45 -6.44 7.60
N TYR A 161 8.00 -7.45 8.35
CA TYR A 161 7.33 -8.63 7.79
C TYR A 161 6.02 -8.23 7.11
N ILE A 162 5.15 -7.47 7.79
CA ILE A 162 3.87 -7.00 7.23
C ILE A 162 4.13 -6.19 5.95
N GLY A 163 5.03 -5.21 6.00
CA GLY A 163 5.31 -4.34 4.87
C GLY A 163 5.80 -5.11 3.63
N LYS A 164 6.80 -5.97 3.80
CA LYS A 164 7.38 -6.74 2.69
C LYS A 164 6.44 -7.82 2.16
N TYR A 165 5.72 -8.51 3.07
CA TYR A 165 4.73 -9.52 2.68
C TYR A 165 3.62 -8.91 1.84
N LEU A 166 3.01 -7.81 2.31
CA LEU A 166 1.93 -7.14 1.59
C LEU A 166 2.40 -6.57 0.26
N ALA A 167 3.59 -5.98 0.19
CA ALA A 167 4.15 -5.48 -1.07
C ALA A 167 4.30 -6.60 -2.11
N ALA A 168 4.84 -7.77 -1.72
CA ALA A 168 5.00 -8.90 -2.62
C ALA A 168 3.65 -9.55 -2.97
N ARG A 169 2.78 -9.76 -1.99
CA ARG A 169 1.45 -10.38 -2.17
C ARG A 169 0.51 -9.51 -3.02
N SER A 170 0.67 -8.18 -2.94
CA SER A 170 -0.10 -7.20 -3.71
C SER A 170 0.57 -6.81 -5.02
N SER A 171 1.75 -7.34 -5.34
CA SER A 171 2.44 -7.04 -6.60
C SER A 171 1.54 -7.42 -7.78
N CYS A 172 1.37 -6.46 -8.69
CA CYS A 172 0.58 -6.62 -9.91
C CYS A 172 1.47 -6.90 -11.13
N PHE A 173 2.81 -6.91 -10.96
CA PHE A 173 3.77 -7.04 -12.04
C PHE A 173 3.96 -8.49 -12.46
N SER A 174 3.89 -8.75 -13.77
CA SER A 174 4.01 -10.09 -14.35
C SER A 174 5.44 -10.63 -14.37
N PHE A 175 6.45 -9.77 -14.23
CA PHE A 175 7.87 -10.14 -14.33
C PHE A 175 8.49 -10.62 -13.02
N PHE A 176 7.77 -10.61 -11.91
CA PHE A 176 8.20 -11.20 -10.64
C PHE A 176 7.20 -12.22 -10.14
N ASP A 177 7.67 -13.43 -9.88
CA ASP A 177 6.91 -14.47 -9.19
C ASP A 177 7.49 -14.65 -7.78
N TYR A 178 6.70 -14.26 -6.77
CA TYR A 178 7.07 -14.37 -5.36
C TYR A 178 6.46 -15.60 -4.66
N SER A 179 5.92 -16.56 -5.41
CA SER A 179 5.19 -17.71 -4.84
C SER A 179 6.05 -18.52 -3.85
N ASN A 180 7.33 -18.75 -4.18
CA ASN A 180 8.25 -19.50 -3.32
C ASN A 180 8.63 -18.71 -2.06
N GLU A 181 8.91 -17.42 -2.19
CA GLU A 181 9.29 -16.53 -1.09
C GLU A 181 8.12 -16.33 -0.11
N LEU A 182 6.93 -16.11 -0.64
CA LEU A 182 5.70 -16.00 0.16
C LEU A 182 5.39 -17.32 0.87
N GLN A 183 5.63 -18.48 0.23
CA GLN A 183 5.43 -19.76 0.88
C GLN A 183 6.42 -19.97 2.05
N GLN A 184 7.69 -19.62 1.88
CA GLN A 184 8.67 -19.67 2.99
C GLN A 184 8.23 -18.80 4.18
N LEU A 185 7.71 -17.59 3.91
CA LEU A 185 7.19 -16.70 4.96
C LEU A 185 5.95 -17.30 5.64
N ARG A 186 5.03 -17.93 4.89
CA ARG A 186 3.86 -18.63 5.44
C ARG A 186 4.25 -19.79 6.34
N ASP A 187 5.26 -20.56 5.96
CA ASP A 187 5.73 -21.71 6.73
C ASP A 187 6.33 -21.27 8.09
N VAL A 188 6.95 -20.08 8.14
CA VAL A 188 7.54 -19.54 9.37
C VAL A 188 6.49 -18.90 10.29
N GLU A 189 5.53 -18.19 9.72
CA GLU A 189 4.50 -17.50 10.52
C GLU A 189 3.11 -17.62 9.84
N PRO A 190 2.48 -18.80 9.91
CA PRO A 190 1.22 -19.07 9.24
C PRO A 190 0.06 -18.20 9.74
N GLY A 191 0.07 -17.83 11.03
CA GLY A 191 -0.98 -17.02 11.64
C GLY A 191 -1.03 -15.61 11.05
N LEU A 192 0.09 -14.90 11.09
CA LEU A 192 0.19 -13.56 10.52
C LEU A 192 0.00 -13.57 9.01
N SER A 193 0.60 -14.52 8.30
CA SER A 193 0.44 -14.66 6.85
C SER A 193 -1.02 -14.82 6.45
N SER A 194 -1.79 -15.63 7.20
CA SER A 194 -3.22 -15.83 6.95
C SER A 194 -4.01 -14.51 7.09
N VAL A 195 -3.68 -13.69 8.08
CA VAL A 195 -4.30 -12.36 8.26
C VAL A 195 -3.97 -11.45 7.07
N LEU A 196 -2.71 -11.44 6.62
CA LEU A 196 -2.26 -10.61 5.50
C LEU A 196 -2.88 -11.06 4.16
N ASP A 197 -2.95 -12.37 3.91
CA ASP A 197 -3.65 -12.93 2.75
C ASP A 197 -5.13 -12.56 2.79
N GLY A 198 -5.78 -12.67 3.96
CA GLY A 198 -7.17 -12.29 4.17
C GLY A 198 -7.46 -10.82 3.86
N LEU A 199 -6.55 -9.92 4.23
CA LEU A 199 -6.64 -8.50 3.87
C LEU A 199 -6.64 -8.30 2.35
N VAL A 200 -5.66 -8.88 1.65
CA VAL A 200 -5.55 -8.73 0.19
C VAL A 200 -6.74 -9.35 -0.52
N ASP A 201 -7.20 -10.53 -0.07
CA ASP A 201 -8.35 -11.22 -0.67
C ASP A 201 -9.67 -10.44 -0.48
N ARG A 202 -9.88 -9.81 0.70
CA ARG A 202 -11.02 -8.92 0.92
C ARG A 202 -10.92 -7.67 0.06
N TRP A 203 -9.73 -7.08 -0.04
CA TRP A 203 -9.48 -5.93 -0.88
C TRP A 203 -9.72 -6.24 -2.37
N ASP A 204 -9.32 -7.41 -2.86
CA ASP A 204 -9.57 -7.82 -4.25
C ASP A 204 -11.06 -7.93 -4.57
N ARG A 205 -11.85 -8.45 -3.64
CA ARG A 205 -13.32 -8.58 -3.80
C ARG A 205 -14.07 -7.26 -3.62
N TYR A 206 -13.44 -6.28 -2.96
CA TYR A 206 -14.05 -4.97 -2.76
C TYR A 206 -14.26 -4.26 -4.10
N ASP A 207 -15.50 -3.80 -4.32
CA ASP A 207 -15.91 -3.08 -5.54
C ASP A 207 -15.98 -1.58 -5.24
N ILE A 208 -15.03 -0.83 -5.78
CA ILE A 208 -14.93 0.63 -5.59
C ILE A 208 -16.20 1.36 -6.08
N GLU A 209 -16.87 0.83 -7.12
CA GLU A 209 -18.05 1.47 -7.69
C GLU A 209 -19.27 1.40 -6.73
N LYS A 210 -19.19 0.55 -5.70
CA LYS A 210 -20.22 0.40 -4.67
C LYS A 210 -19.93 1.17 -3.40
N GLU A 211 -18.80 1.89 -3.32
CA GLU A 211 -18.52 2.71 -2.13
C GLU A 211 -19.60 3.77 -1.96
N GLY A 212 -20.13 3.88 -0.73
CA GLY A 212 -21.27 4.74 -0.41
C GLY A 212 -22.65 4.10 -0.59
N ASP A 213 -22.75 2.87 -1.13
CA ASP A 213 -23.98 2.09 -1.09
C ASP A 213 -24.25 1.63 0.36
N PRO A 214 -25.40 1.97 0.98
CA PRO A 214 -25.69 1.61 2.37
C PRO A 214 -25.85 0.10 2.61
N PHE A 215 -25.94 -0.70 1.55
CA PHE A 215 -26.03 -2.17 1.60
C PHE A 215 -24.71 -2.86 1.26
N TYR A 216 -23.65 -2.09 1.05
CA TYR A 216 -22.34 -2.62 0.71
C TYR A 216 -21.31 -2.28 1.79
N ASP A 217 -20.51 -3.28 2.18
CA ASP A 217 -19.46 -3.08 3.18
C ASP A 217 -18.37 -2.16 2.63
N SER A 218 -18.22 -1.00 3.28
CA SER A 218 -17.17 -0.04 2.96
C SER A 218 -15.77 -0.61 3.18
N TYR A 219 -14.79 -0.07 2.46
CA TYR A 219 -13.36 -0.35 2.71
C TYR A 219 -12.95 -0.13 4.18
N LEU A 220 -13.68 0.69 4.94
CA LEU A 220 -13.44 0.89 6.38
C LEU A 220 -13.61 -0.41 7.17
N MET A 221 -14.57 -1.26 6.80
CA MET A 221 -14.76 -2.57 7.45
C MET A 221 -13.56 -3.48 7.19
N ILE A 222 -13.01 -3.46 5.97
CA ILE A 222 -11.80 -4.23 5.61
C ILE A 222 -10.62 -3.81 6.49
N SER A 223 -10.43 -2.49 6.67
CA SER A 223 -9.39 -1.94 7.55
C SER A 223 -9.60 -2.33 9.02
N PHE A 224 -10.83 -2.23 9.50
CA PHE A 224 -11.18 -2.56 10.87
C PHE A 224 -10.99 -4.05 11.17
N ASP A 225 -11.47 -4.92 10.31
CA ASP A 225 -11.31 -6.38 10.45
C ASP A 225 -9.84 -6.78 10.41
N PHE A 226 -9.07 -6.23 9.49
CA PHE A 226 -7.62 -6.45 9.42
C PHE A 226 -6.92 -6.13 10.73
N LEU A 227 -7.17 -4.93 11.30
CA LEU A 227 -6.54 -4.54 12.56
C LEU A 227 -6.98 -5.40 13.73
N ASN A 228 -8.25 -5.82 13.80
CA ASN A 228 -8.73 -6.75 14.83
C ASN A 228 -8.06 -8.12 14.71
N GLU A 229 -7.86 -8.63 13.50
CA GLU A 229 -7.19 -9.91 13.26
C GLU A 229 -5.71 -9.84 13.64
N VAL A 230 -5.00 -8.73 13.30
CA VAL A 230 -3.61 -8.52 13.73
C VAL A 230 -3.52 -8.42 15.25
N GLU A 231 -4.41 -7.66 15.91
CA GLU A 231 -4.42 -7.52 17.37
C GLU A 231 -4.68 -8.88 18.05
N SER A 232 -5.60 -9.68 17.53
CA SER A 232 -5.87 -11.03 18.01
C SER A 232 -4.66 -11.95 17.87
N TRP A 233 -3.97 -11.88 16.72
CA TRP A 233 -2.73 -12.63 16.51
C TRP A 233 -1.64 -12.18 17.50
N VAL A 234 -1.41 -10.88 17.68
CA VAL A 234 -0.45 -10.33 18.67
C VAL A 234 -0.78 -10.86 20.08
N GLY A 235 -2.04 -10.82 20.50
CA GLY A 235 -2.46 -11.34 21.78
C GLY A 235 -2.17 -12.85 21.95
N SER A 236 -2.34 -13.64 20.89
CA SER A 236 -2.07 -15.07 20.90
C SER A 236 -0.58 -15.39 21.08
N VAL A 237 0.32 -14.66 20.42
CA VAL A 237 1.77 -14.91 20.50
C VAL A 237 2.37 -14.43 21.84
N ILE A 238 1.86 -13.33 22.42
CA ILE A 238 2.24 -12.86 23.75
C ILE A 238 1.82 -13.91 24.81
N ASN A 239 0.61 -14.43 24.75
CA ASN A 239 0.12 -15.46 25.68
C ASN A 239 0.93 -16.76 25.59
N GLN A 240 1.34 -17.18 24.38
CA GLN A 240 2.20 -18.34 24.19
C GLN A 240 3.58 -18.16 24.84
N ALA A 241 4.21 -17.00 24.65
CA ALA A 241 5.49 -16.68 25.29
C ALA A 241 5.40 -16.70 26.82
N THR A 242 4.34 -16.10 27.38
CA THR A 242 4.10 -16.10 28.83
C THR A 242 3.89 -17.51 29.38
N ASN A 243 3.09 -18.34 28.71
CA ASN A 243 2.84 -19.72 29.12
C ASN A 243 4.09 -20.62 29.02
N SER A 244 4.97 -20.37 28.03
CA SER A 244 6.23 -21.10 27.91
C SER A 244 7.19 -20.79 29.06
N LEU A 245 7.25 -19.55 29.52
CA LEU A 245 8.04 -19.15 30.69
C LEU A 245 7.55 -19.81 32.00
N TRP A 246 6.21 -19.94 32.18
CA TRP A 246 5.63 -20.62 33.35
C TRP A 246 5.87 -22.13 33.33
N SER A 247 5.87 -22.77 32.17
CA SER A 247 6.11 -24.22 32.03
C SER A 247 7.57 -24.62 32.31
N VAL A 248 8.53 -23.72 32.14
CA VAL A 248 9.95 -23.95 32.46
C VAL A 248 10.18 -23.86 33.96
N ASN A 249 9.51 -22.96 34.70
CA ASN A 249 9.67 -22.76 36.13
C ASN A 249 8.95 -23.80 36.99
N THR A 250 8.08 -24.65 36.44
CA THR A 250 7.37 -25.71 37.17
C THR A 250 8.05 -27.09 37.09
N LYS A 251 9.20 -27.19 36.39
CA LYS A 251 9.97 -28.43 36.23
C LYS A 251 11.31 -28.45 36.99
N SER A 252 11.52 -27.48 37.89
CA SER A 252 12.72 -27.40 38.78
C SER A 252 12.42 -27.93 40.17
#